data_54c907d3ca83d81c50c407f3f82fc645
#
_entry.id   54c907d3ca83d81c50c407f3f82fc645
#
_cell.length_a   1.000
_cell.length_b   1.000
_cell.length_c   1.000
_cell.angle_alpha   90.00
_cell.angle_beta   90.00
_cell.angle_gamma   90.00
#
_symmetry.space_group_name_H-M   'P 1'
#
loop_
_entity.id
_entity.type
_entity.pdbx_description
1 polymer ?
#
loop_
_entity_poly.entity_id
_entity_poly.type
_entity_poly.pdbx_seq_one_letter_code
_entity_poly.pdbx_strand_id
1 'polypeptide(L)'
;DEDLGRYADLFVDKSYNRTGNGPVEPVMPALNYRMSELNAVIAMEQINKVRAVADRRYELGERLAAGIAGLPGVSLLRPPSHGKCTYWGAVLFIEPSLAGVDGTGFCKALAAEGISAGQPVQGFVLQWPLFKTLNENPKAFRTYIAPGLTAGRFDVDQCPNAQGQRTRAIRLYLDNFCTDQDVEETIQAVRKVATYYAAQR
;
A
#
# COMPACT_ATOMS: atom_id res chain seq x y z
N ASP A 1 17.65 22.16 0.34
CA ASP A 1 18.53 22.39 1.49
C ASP A 1 19.85 21.65 1.26
N GLU A 2 20.96 22.41 1.13
CA GLU A 2 22.28 21.89 0.79
C GLU A 2 22.85 21.02 1.91
N ASP A 3 22.62 21.40 3.17
CA ASP A 3 23.07 20.61 4.32
C ASP A 3 22.37 19.24 4.38
N LEU A 4 21.09 19.18 4.09
CA LEU A 4 20.35 17.92 4.02
C LEU A 4 20.91 17.01 2.92
N GLY A 5 21.24 17.57 1.75
CA GLY A 5 21.89 16.84 0.66
C GLY A 5 23.23 16.25 1.09
N ARG A 6 24.07 17.07 1.72
CA ARG A 6 25.38 16.62 2.24
C ARG A 6 25.25 15.50 3.28
N TYR A 7 24.32 15.60 4.21
CA TYR A 7 24.09 14.53 5.20
C TYR A 7 23.56 13.25 4.56
N ALA A 8 22.71 13.36 3.54
CA ALA A 8 22.23 12.20 2.79
C ALA A 8 23.38 11.47 2.07
N ASP A 9 24.28 12.20 1.42
CA ASP A 9 25.47 11.63 0.76
C ASP A 9 26.38 10.90 1.75
N LEU A 10 26.64 11.49 2.90
CA LEU A 10 27.41 10.86 3.97
C LEU A 10 26.72 9.58 4.49
N PHE A 11 25.41 9.63 4.69
CA PHE A 11 24.64 8.49 5.21
C PHE A 11 24.62 7.31 4.23
N VAL A 12 24.58 7.58 2.93
CA VAL A 12 24.56 6.55 1.89
C VAL A 12 25.92 5.84 1.73
N ASP A 13 27.05 6.54 1.98
CA ASP A 13 28.39 6.01 1.76
C ASP A 13 29.23 5.89 3.04
N LYS A 14 28.71 5.22 4.04
CA LYS A 14 29.48 4.92 5.28
C LYS A 14 30.04 6.16 5.97
N SER A 15 29.42 7.31 5.74
CA SER A 15 29.90 8.62 6.21
C SER A 15 31.27 9.07 5.64
N TYR A 16 31.72 8.50 4.52
CA TYR A 16 32.92 8.99 3.84
C TYR A 16 32.64 10.25 3.03
N ASN A 17 33.39 11.29 3.31
CA ASN A 17 33.37 12.52 2.51
C ASN A 17 34.15 12.34 1.22
N ARG A 18 33.46 12.21 0.10
CA ARG A 18 34.07 12.07 -1.24
C ARG A 18 34.26 13.39 -1.97
N THR A 19 33.79 14.49 -1.42
CA THR A 19 33.84 15.79 -2.09
C THR A 19 35.23 16.47 -2.00
N GLY A 20 36.13 15.95 -1.16
CA GLY A 20 37.43 16.56 -0.90
C GLY A 20 37.41 17.76 0.03
N ASN A 21 36.22 18.20 0.45
CA ASN A 21 36.05 19.33 1.36
C ASN A 21 35.75 18.83 2.79
N GLY A 22 36.74 18.90 3.67
CA GLY A 22 36.62 18.46 5.06
C GLY A 22 37.21 17.08 5.34
N PRO A 23 37.02 16.53 6.55
CA PRO A 23 37.61 15.27 6.97
C PRO A 23 37.08 14.09 6.10
N VAL A 24 38.00 13.17 5.80
CA VAL A 24 37.67 11.93 5.05
C VAL A 24 37.10 10.87 5.99
N GLU A 25 37.46 10.94 7.27
CA GLU A 25 37.05 10.01 8.29
C GLU A 25 35.52 10.09 8.52
N PRO A 26 34.86 8.95 8.84
CA PRO A 26 33.42 8.93 9.14
C PRO A 26 33.07 9.89 10.29
N VAL A 27 32.13 10.79 10.05
CA VAL A 27 31.67 11.78 11.04
C VAL A 27 30.36 11.37 11.73
N MET A 28 29.72 10.28 11.27
CA MET A 28 28.49 9.74 11.82
C MET A 28 28.38 8.24 11.57
N PRO A 29 27.65 7.47 12.39
CA PRO A 29 27.31 6.09 12.07
C PRO A 29 26.48 6.01 10.78
N ALA A 30 26.97 5.28 9.78
CA ALA A 30 26.25 5.09 8.53
C ALA A 30 26.61 3.74 7.89
N LEU A 31 25.67 3.18 7.12
CA LEU A 31 25.88 1.95 6.38
C LEU A 31 26.24 2.24 4.92
N ASN A 32 26.56 1.20 4.16
CA ASN A 32 26.77 1.31 2.73
C ASN A 32 25.46 1.04 1.99
N TYR A 33 24.84 2.11 1.54
CA TYR A 33 23.62 2.05 0.72
C TYR A 33 23.87 2.39 -0.74
N ARG A 34 25.14 2.46 -1.16
CA ARG A 34 25.46 2.70 -2.56
C ARG A 34 24.93 1.59 -3.45
N MET A 35 24.30 1.98 -4.54
CA MET A 35 23.85 1.06 -5.55
C MET A 35 25.05 0.40 -6.24
N SER A 36 25.00 -0.93 -6.46
CA SER A 36 26.01 -1.59 -7.26
C SER A 36 25.87 -1.21 -8.75
N GLU A 37 26.94 -1.33 -9.52
CA GLU A 37 26.92 -1.01 -10.96
C GLU A 37 25.87 -1.85 -11.72
N LEU A 38 25.74 -3.13 -11.40
CA LEU A 38 24.72 -4.01 -11.99
C LEU A 38 23.30 -3.51 -11.71
N ASN A 39 23.02 -3.13 -10.46
CA ASN A 39 21.73 -2.58 -10.10
C ASN A 39 21.49 -1.23 -10.79
N ALA A 40 22.52 -0.40 -10.93
CA ALA A 40 22.44 0.89 -11.60
C ALA A 40 22.08 0.73 -13.08
N VAL A 41 22.70 -0.21 -13.78
CA VAL A 41 22.38 -0.49 -15.20
C VAL A 41 20.93 -0.93 -15.35
N ILE A 42 20.44 -1.85 -14.51
CA ILE A 42 19.04 -2.26 -14.52
C ILE A 42 18.11 -1.08 -14.21
N ALA A 43 18.44 -0.27 -13.20
CA ALA A 43 17.67 0.89 -12.82
C ALA A 43 17.57 1.93 -13.94
N MET A 44 18.65 2.18 -14.69
CA MET A 44 18.67 3.09 -15.84
C MET A 44 17.67 2.65 -16.92
N GLU A 45 17.58 1.35 -17.21
CA GLU A 45 16.61 0.82 -18.15
C GLU A 45 15.17 0.85 -17.61
N GLN A 46 14.99 0.61 -16.31
CA GLN A 46 13.66 0.62 -15.71
C GLN A 46 13.10 2.03 -15.55
N ILE A 47 13.94 3.03 -15.26
CA ILE A 47 13.47 4.41 -15.08
C ILE A 47 12.87 4.98 -16.35
N ASN A 48 13.34 4.54 -17.53
CA ASN A 48 12.78 4.91 -18.80
C ASN A 48 11.35 4.41 -19.01
N LYS A 49 10.94 3.36 -18.29
CA LYS A 49 9.64 2.72 -18.40
C LYS A 49 8.65 3.19 -17.33
N VAL A 50 9.16 3.69 -16.19
CA VAL A 50 8.34 3.93 -15.00
C VAL A 50 7.19 4.90 -15.26
N ARG A 51 7.41 5.93 -16.07
CA ARG A 51 6.38 6.93 -16.39
C ARG A 51 5.24 6.28 -17.17
N ALA A 52 5.54 5.54 -18.24
CA ALA A 52 4.52 4.87 -19.04
C ALA A 52 3.70 3.86 -18.22
N VAL A 53 4.38 3.08 -17.37
CA VAL A 53 3.73 2.14 -16.43
C VAL A 53 2.82 2.88 -15.45
N ALA A 54 3.31 3.95 -14.84
CA ALA A 54 2.55 4.75 -13.87
C ALA A 54 1.33 5.44 -14.52
N ASP A 55 1.50 5.99 -15.72
CA ASP A 55 0.44 6.66 -16.45
C ASP A 55 -0.64 5.67 -16.89
N ARG A 56 -0.26 4.50 -17.41
CA ARG A 56 -1.21 3.45 -17.76
C ARG A 56 -2.01 2.96 -16.54
N ARG A 57 -1.37 2.71 -15.41
CA ARG A 57 -2.06 2.30 -14.18
C ARG A 57 -3.01 3.38 -13.67
N TYR A 58 -2.61 4.64 -13.75
CA TYR A 58 -3.47 5.77 -13.42
C TYR A 58 -4.71 5.82 -14.29
N GLU A 59 -4.54 5.71 -15.63
CA GLU A 59 -5.64 5.69 -16.59
C GLU A 59 -6.67 4.58 -16.30
N LEU A 60 -6.19 3.34 -16.09
CA LEU A 60 -7.05 2.20 -15.77
C LEU A 60 -7.79 2.40 -14.44
N GLY A 61 -7.10 2.93 -13.42
CA GLY A 61 -7.71 3.23 -12.12
C GLY A 61 -8.76 4.33 -12.19
N GLU A 62 -8.54 5.39 -12.98
CA GLU A 62 -9.52 6.45 -13.20
C GLU A 62 -10.74 5.95 -13.99
N ARG A 63 -10.54 5.07 -14.95
CA ARG A 63 -11.63 4.42 -15.68
C ARG A 63 -12.49 3.56 -14.75
N LEU A 64 -11.85 2.75 -13.89
CA LEU A 64 -12.56 2.00 -12.85
C LEU A 64 -13.36 2.93 -11.94
N ALA A 65 -12.71 4.01 -11.46
CA ALA A 65 -13.35 4.99 -10.58
C ALA A 65 -14.61 5.60 -11.21
N ALA A 66 -14.52 6.02 -12.47
CA ALA A 66 -15.65 6.57 -13.21
C ALA A 66 -16.74 5.52 -13.41
N GLY A 67 -16.34 4.28 -13.74
CA GLY A 67 -17.26 3.18 -14.00
C GLY A 67 -18.08 2.73 -12.81
N ILE A 68 -17.57 2.87 -11.59
CA ILE A 68 -18.27 2.49 -10.36
C ILE A 68 -18.81 3.69 -9.56
N ALA A 69 -18.66 4.90 -10.08
CA ALA A 69 -19.17 6.08 -9.43
C ALA A 69 -20.68 6.00 -9.21
N GLY A 70 -21.13 6.39 -8.02
CA GLY A 70 -22.54 6.40 -7.65
C GLY A 70 -23.17 5.04 -7.38
N LEU A 71 -22.41 3.95 -7.37
CA LEU A 71 -22.93 2.66 -6.96
C LEU A 71 -23.30 2.67 -5.47
N PRO A 72 -24.50 2.12 -5.11
CA PRO A 72 -24.91 2.05 -3.71
C PRO A 72 -23.94 1.17 -2.91
N GLY A 73 -23.49 1.67 -1.78
CA GLY A 73 -22.72 0.90 -0.81
C GLY A 73 -21.32 0.48 -1.23
N VAL A 74 -20.79 1.02 -2.33
CA VAL A 74 -19.41 0.79 -2.78
C VAL A 74 -18.72 2.12 -3.07
N SER A 75 -17.54 2.32 -2.52
CA SER A 75 -16.72 3.50 -2.81
C SER A 75 -15.26 3.11 -3.06
N LEU A 76 -14.62 3.81 -3.99
CA LEU A 76 -13.19 3.65 -4.26
C LEU A 76 -12.39 4.64 -3.42
N LEU A 77 -11.31 4.15 -2.78
CA LEU A 77 -10.34 5.03 -2.15
C LEU A 77 -9.67 5.91 -3.20
N ARG A 78 -9.87 7.21 -3.07
CA ARG A 78 -9.32 8.20 -4.00
C ARG A 78 -8.10 8.90 -3.40
N PRO A 79 -7.10 9.25 -4.22
CA PRO A 79 -6.03 10.13 -3.76
C PRO A 79 -6.58 11.52 -3.43
N PRO A 80 -5.84 12.32 -2.63
CA PRO A 80 -6.14 13.74 -2.46
C PRO A 80 -6.19 14.46 -3.83
N SER A 81 -6.92 15.56 -3.92
CA SER A 81 -7.12 16.32 -5.18
C SER A 81 -5.81 16.80 -5.84
N HIS A 82 -4.75 16.97 -5.04
CA HIS A 82 -3.41 17.36 -5.50
C HIS A 82 -2.48 16.14 -5.74
N GLY A 83 -2.97 14.91 -5.55
CA GLY A 83 -2.20 13.68 -5.70
C GLY A 83 -2.58 12.88 -6.94
N LYS A 84 -1.60 12.18 -7.51
CA LYS A 84 -1.81 11.18 -8.57
C LYS A 84 -1.54 9.79 -7.99
N CYS A 85 -2.51 8.88 -8.09
CA CYS A 85 -2.39 7.50 -7.64
C CYS A 85 -2.03 6.58 -8.81
N THR A 86 -1.07 5.70 -8.62
CA THR A 86 -0.72 4.67 -9.63
C THR A 86 -1.53 3.39 -9.48
N TYR A 87 -2.47 3.35 -8.55
CA TYR A 87 -3.35 2.20 -8.29
C TYR A 87 -2.61 0.85 -8.28
N TRP A 88 -1.52 0.76 -7.51
CA TRP A 88 -0.85 -0.53 -7.29
C TRP A 88 -1.83 -1.61 -6.80
N GLY A 89 -2.91 -1.18 -6.15
CA GLY A 89 -4.12 -1.92 -5.89
C GLY A 89 -5.27 -0.93 -5.74
N ALA A 90 -6.36 -1.13 -6.45
CA ALA A 90 -7.55 -0.32 -6.30
C ALA A 90 -8.33 -0.79 -5.07
N VAL A 91 -8.38 0.03 -4.02
CA VAL A 91 -9.06 -0.32 -2.76
C VAL A 91 -10.51 0.19 -2.80
N LEU A 92 -11.45 -0.73 -2.71
CA LEU A 92 -12.86 -0.44 -2.51
C LEU A 92 -13.24 -0.59 -1.05
N PHE A 93 -14.15 0.24 -0.60
CA PHE A 93 -14.85 0.09 0.67
C PHE A 93 -16.29 -0.35 0.44
N ILE A 94 -16.67 -1.41 1.14
CA ILE A 94 -18.05 -1.93 1.16
C ILE A 94 -18.76 -1.31 2.35
N GLU A 95 -19.79 -0.52 2.10
CA GLU A 95 -20.52 0.17 3.14
C GLU A 95 -21.44 -0.79 3.90
N PRO A 96 -21.69 -0.58 5.21
CA PRO A 96 -22.63 -1.39 6.00
C PRO A 96 -24.04 -1.36 5.44
N SER A 97 -24.30 -0.43 4.54
CA SER A 97 -25.57 -0.29 3.83
C SER A 97 -25.84 -1.43 2.85
N LEU A 98 -24.83 -2.18 2.41
CA LEU A 98 -25.07 -3.41 1.64
C LEU A 98 -25.43 -4.53 2.61
N ALA A 99 -26.69 -4.94 2.58
CA ALA A 99 -27.25 -5.90 3.54
C ALA A 99 -26.52 -7.26 3.48
N GLY A 100 -26.01 -7.69 4.64
CA GLY A 100 -25.53 -9.07 4.83
C GLY A 100 -24.21 -9.41 4.14
N VAL A 101 -23.48 -8.45 3.58
CA VAL A 101 -22.18 -8.70 2.95
C VAL A 101 -21.06 -7.84 3.55
N ASP A 102 -19.97 -8.47 3.91
CA ASP A 102 -18.70 -7.83 4.23
C ASP A 102 -17.72 -7.88 3.04
N GLY A 103 -16.52 -7.33 3.21
CA GLY A 103 -15.51 -7.39 2.17
C GLY A 103 -15.13 -8.81 1.75
N THR A 104 -15.17 -9.78 2.67
CA THR A 104 -14.87 -11.20 2.35
C THR A 104 -15.97 -11.81 1.48
N GLY A 105 -17.22 -11.59 1.83
CA GLY A 105 -18.35 -12.02 1.04
C GLY A 105 -18.39 -11.39 -0.35
N PHE A 106 -18.07 -10.09 -0.41
CA PHE A 106 -18.01 -9.37 -1.67
C PHE A 106 -16.87 -9.90 -2.58
N CYS A 107 -15.69 -10.20 -2.02
CA CYS A 107 -14.60 -10.84 -2.78
C CYS A 107 -15.02 -12.21 -3.34
N LYS A 108 -15.74 -13.02 -2.57
CA LYS A 108 -16.25 -14.33 -3.05
C LYS A 108 -17.23 -14.15 -4.21
N ALA A 109 -18.12 -13.17 -4.12
CA ALA A 109 -19.06 -12.88 -5.19
C ALA A 109 -18.34 -12.39 -6.47
N LEU A 110 -17.33 -11.51 -6.33
CA LEU A 110 -16.50 -11.10 -7.48
C LEU A 110 -15.73 -12.28 -8.10
N ALA A 111 -15.20 -13.18 -7.27
CA ALA A 111 -14.52 -14.38 -7.76
C ALA A 111 -15.45 -15.30 -8.56
N ALA A 112 -16.73 -15.39 -8.19
CA ALA A 112 -17.75 -16.12 -8.96
C ALA A 112 -18.07 -15.46 -10.32
N GLU A 113 -17.83 -14.16 -10.45
CA GLU A 113 -17.88 -13.41 -11.71
C GLU A 113 -16.54 -13.44 -12.48
N GLY A 114 -15.54 -14.17 -12.00
CA GLY A 114 -14.23 -14.28 -12.65
C GLY A 114 -13.24 -13.17 -12.28
N ILE A 115 -13.60 -12.25 -11.38
CA ILE A 115 -12.75 -11.12 -11.00
C ILE A 115 -11.97 -11.43 -9.73
N SER A 116 -10.63 -11.38 -9.82
CA SER A 116 -9.75 -11.56 -8.66
C SER A 116 -9.79 -10.34 -7.74
N ALA A 117 -10.18 -10.57 -6.50
CA ALA A 117 -10.19 -9.58 -5.44
C ALA A 117 -9.73 -10.19 -4.13
N GLY A 118 -9.22 -9.36 -3.22
CA GLY A 118 -8.77 -9.83 -1.92
C GLY A 118 -8.76 -8.73 -0.87
N GLN A 119 -8.47 -9.09 0.36
CA GLN A 119 -8.25 -8.09 1.40
C GLN A 119 -6.93 -7.34 1.15
N PRO A 120 -6.88 -6.02 1.36
CA PRO A 120 -5.66 -5.23 1.14
C PRO A 120 -4.47 -5.68 1.98
N VAL A 121 -4.74 -6.14 3.21
CA VAL A 121 -3.74 -6.63 4.16
C VAL A 121 -4.25 -7.92 4.80
N GLN A 122 -3.39 -8.93 4.81
CA GLN A 122 -3.67 -10.18 5.51
C GLN A 122 -3.44 -9.99 7.02
N GLY A 123 -4.51 -9.90 7.78
CA GLY A 123 -4.48 -9.74 9.22
C GLY A 123 -4.26 -8.29 9.67
N PHE A 124 -4.38 -8.09 10.95
CA PHE A 124 -4.12 -6.80 11.60
C PHE A 124 -2.66 -6.77 12.06
N VAL A 125 -1.91 -5.74 11.72
CA VAL A 125 -0.46 -5.67 12.00
C VAL A 125 -0.17 -5.93 13.49
N LEU A 126 -0.97 -5.35 14.40
CA LEU A 126 -0.81 -5.54 15.85
C LEU A 126 -1.12 -6.98 16.34
N GLN A 127 -1.67 -7.84 15.48
CA GLN A 127 -1.90 -9.27 15.76
C GLN A 127 -0.76 -10.17 15.25
N TRP A 128 0.24 -9.60 14.58
CA TRP A 128 1.36 -10.39 14.09
C TRP A 128 2.18 -10.98 15.24
N PRO A 129 2.83 -12.14 15.04
CA PRO A 129 3.64 -12.78 16.06
C PRO A 129 4.68 -11.86 16.71
N LEU A 130 5.22 -10.92 15.94
CA LEU A 130 6.13 -9.89 16.44
C LEU A 130 5.54 -9.10 17.62
N PHE A 131 4.33 -8.56 17.45
CA PHE A 131 3.68 -7.74 18.48
C PHE A 131 3.17 -8.58 19.64
N LYS A 132 2.74 -9.82 19.38
CA LYS A 132 2.43 -10.78 20.44
C LYS A 132 3.65 -11.07 21.31
N THR A 133 4.80 -11.34 20.70
CA THR A 133 6.06 -11.54 21.42
C THR A 133 6.45 -10.30 22.24
N LEU A 134 6.29 -9.09 21.71
CA LEU A 134 6.57 -7.85 22.42
C LEU A 134 5.62 -7.63 23.62
N ASN A 135 4.35 -8.00 23.49
CA ASN A 135 3.38 -7.93 24.59
C ASN A 135 3.71 -8.92 25.71
N GLU A 136 4.15 -10.14 25.36
CA GLU A 136 4.53 -11.18 26.33
C GLU A 136 5.90 -10.90 26.97
N ASN A 137 6.84 -10.36 26.20
CA ASN A 137 8.18 -10.02 26.62
C ASN A 137 8.61 -8.66 26.09
N PRO A 138 8.36 -7.57 26.82
CA PRO A 138 8.76 -6.21 26.40
C PRO A 138 10.27 -6.03 26.18
N LYS A 139 11.07 -6.99 26.63
CA LYS A 139 12.53 -6.98 26.43
C LYS A 139 12.97 -7.78 25.19
N ALA A 140 12.05 -8.47 24.53
CA ALA A 140 12.33 -9.09 23.25
C ALA A 140 12.82 -8.02 22.27
N PHE A 141 13.77 -8.39 21.41
CA PHE A 141 14.32 -7.53 20.39
C PHE A 141 14.99 -6.22 20.89
N ARG A 142 15.50 -6.21 22.13
CA ARG A 142 16.18 -5.04 22.73
C ARG A 142 17.27 -4.42 21.83
N THR A 143 17.90 -5.23 20.99
CA THR A 143 18.93 -4.76 20.07
C THR A 143 18.37 -3.83 18.99
N TYR A 144 17.06 -3.92 18.70
CA TYR A 144 16.38 -3.17 17.64
C TYR A 144 15.45 -2.08 18.18
N ILE A 145 15.17 -2.07 19.49
CA ILE A 145 14.29 -1.09 20.12
C ILE A 145 15.15 -0.12 20.92
N ALA A 146 15.00 1.17 20.65
CA ALA A 146 15.76 2.21 21.34
C ALA A 146 15.57 2.11 22.88
N PRO A 147 16.64 2.28 23.67
CA PRO A 147 16.54 2.33 25.12
C PRO A 147 15.53 3.42 25.54
N GLY A 148 14.58 3.08 26.38
CA GLY A 148 13.54 4.00 26.88
C GLY A 148 12.22 3.96 26.10
N LEU A 149 12.15 3.33 24.91
CA LEU A 149 10.90 2.88 24.35
C LEU A 149 10.43 1.66 25.16
N THR A 150 9.76 1.90 26.26
CA THR A 150 8.96 0.86 26.90
C THR A 150 7.81 0.58 25.96
N ALA A 151 7.82 -0.61 25.39
CA ALA A 151 6.71 -1.09 24.60
C ALA A 151 5.44 -1.00 25.48
N GLY A 152 4.55 -0.08 25.12
CA GLY A 152 3.19 -0.15 25.58
C GLY A 152 2.56 -1.44 25.10
N ARG A 153 1.43 -1.83 25.63
CA ARG A 153 0.67 -2.96 25.11
C ARG A 153 0.22 -2.63 23.68
N PHE A 154 0.60 -3.46 22.74
CA PHE A 154 0.13 -3.38 21.37
C PHE A 154 -1.21 -4.14 21.25
N ASP A 155 -2.29 -3.41 21.15
CA ASP A 155 -3.63 -4.00 21.06
C ASP A 155 -4.38 -3.41 19.87
N VAL A 156 -5.18 -4.25 19.24
CA VAL A 156 -6.02 -3.85 18.12
C VAL A 156 -7.03 -2.78 18.51
N ASP A 157 -7.46 -2.75 19.76
CA ASP A 157 -8.42 -1.77 20.28
C ASP A 157 -7.86 -0.33 20.30
N GLN A 158 -6.54 -0.18 20.19
CA GLN A 158 -5.90 1.12 20.00
C GLN A 158 -6.14 1.75 18.62
N CYS A 159 -6.62 0.95 17.66
CA CYS A 159 -6.84 1.38 16.28
C CYS A 159 -8.27 1.07 15.80
N PRO A 160 -9.33 1.61 16.44
CA PRO A 160 -10.72 1.25 16.13
C PRO A 160 -11.13 1.58 14.69
N ASN A 161 -10.62 2.69 14.13
CA ASN A 161 -10.88 3.05 12.74
C ASN A 161 -10.30 2.03 11.76
N ALA A 162 -9.08 1.55 12.00
CA ALA A 162 -8.46 0.54 11.16
C ALA A 162 -9.18 -0.82 11.28
N GLN A 163 -9.67 -1.17 12.46
CA GLN A 163 -10.52 -2.36 12.64
C GLN A 163 -11.80 -2.27 11.83
N GLY A 164 -12.51 -1.15 11.92
CA GLY A 164 -13.76 -0.93 11.18
C GLY A 164 -13.57 -0.95 9.66
N GLN A 165 -12.43 -0.47 9.17
CA GLN A 165 -12.14 -0.48 7.73
C GLN A 165 -11.72 -1.86 7.21
N ARG A 166 -11.06 -2.68 8.03
CA ARG A 166 -10.51 -3.97 7.60
C ARG A 166 -11.54 -4.94 7.05
N THR A 167 -12.70 -5.05 7.69
CA THR A 167 -13.77 -5.96 7.27
C THR A 167 -14.50 -5.48 6.02
N ARG A 168 -14.33 -4.21 5.69
CA ARG A 168 -15.01 -3.52 4.60
C ARG A 168 -14.12 -3.30 3.39
N ALA A 169 -12.80 -3.22 3.59
CA ALA A 169 -11.86 -2.96 2.51
C ALA A 169 -11.58 -4.21 1.68
N ILE A 170 -11.66 -4.06 0.36
CA ILE A 170 -11.21 -5.05 -0.61
C ILE A 170 -10.25 -4.39 -1.60
N ARG A 171 -9.35 -5.17 -2.17
CA ARG A 171 -8.41 -4.73 -3.19
C ARG A 171 -8.70 -5.46 -4.49
N LEU A 172 -8.92 -4.70 -5.54
CA LEU A 172 -8.88 -5.17 -6.93
C LEU A 172 -7.46 -5.05 -7.46
N TYR A 173 -7.06 -6.01 -8.27
CA TYR A 173 -5.73 -6.05 -8.87
C TYR A 173 -5.78 -5.38 -10.23
N LEU A 174 -5.12 -4.23 -10.33
CA LEU A 174 -4.90 -3.51 -11.58
C LEU A 174 -3.40 -3.41 -11.82
N ASP A 175 -2.93 -3.93 -12.92
CA ASP A 175 -1.55 -3.74 -13.34
C ASP A 175 -1.50 -3.09 -14.74
N ASN A 176 -0.29 -2.78 -15.21
CA ASN A 176 -0.12 -2.13 -16.49
C ASN A 176 -0.32 -3.06 -17.69
N PHE A 177 -0.51 -4.36 -17.48
CA PHE A 177 -0.82 -5.35 -18.52
C PHE A 177 -2.32 -5.51 -18.74
N CYS A 178 -3.15 -5.04 -17.78
CA CYS A 178 -4.59 -5.03 -17.95
C CYS A 178 -4.99 -4.25 -19.22
N THR A 179 -5.85 -4.85 -20.01
CA THR A 179 -6.48 -4.20 -21.14
C THR A 179 -7.64 -3.29 -20.70
N ASP A 180 -8.13 -2.47 -21.59
CA ASP A 180 -9.33 -1.67 -21.34
C ASP A 180 -10.54 -2.58 -21.10
N GLN A 181 -10.60 -3.73 -21.78
CA GLN A 181 -11.66 -4.72 -21.62
C GLN A 181 -11.63 -5.36 -20.23
N ASP A 182 -10.45 -5.71 -19.70
CA ASP A 182 -10.34 -6.27 -18.33
C ASP A 182 -10.90 -5.31 -17.27
N VAL A 183 -10.68 -4.01 -17.44
CA VAL A 183 -11.24 -3.00 -16.54
C VAL A 183 -12.75 -2.87 -16.74
N GLU A 184 -13.26 -2.92 -17.95
CA GLU A 184 -14.69 -2.86 -18.20
C GLU A 184 -15.42 -4.09 -17.62
N GLU A 185 -14.88 -5.29 -17.78
CA GLU A 185 -15.39 -6.51 -17.18
C GLU A 185 -15.37 -6.42 -15.66
N THR A 186 -14.30 -5.85 -15.08
CA THR A 186 -14.22 -5.57 -13.65
C THR A 186 -15.33 -4.60 -13.18
N ILE A 187 -15.57 -3.52 -13.93
CA ILE A 187 -16.64 -2.56 -13.65
C ILE A 187 -18.01 -3.25 -13.67
N GLN A 188 -18.28 -4.07 -14.71
CA GLN A 188 -19.53 -4.79 -14.85
C GLN A 188 -19.77 -5.75 -13.68
N ALA A 189 -18.75 -6.51 -13.27
CA ALA A 189 -18.82 -7.42 -12.14
C ALA A 189 -19.09 -6.69 -10.83
N VAL A 190 -18.36 -5.60 -10.56
CA VAL A 190 -18.57 -4.78 -9.35
C VAL A 190 -19.98 -4.20 -9.33
N ARG A 191 -20.48 -3.68 -10.46
CA ARG A 191 -21.85 -3.16 -10.59
C ARG A 191 -22.89 -4.25 -10.32
N LYS A 192 -22.73 -5.43 -10.94
CA LYS A 192 -23.64 -6.56 -10.76
C LYS A 192 -23.72 -6.99 -9.30
N VAL A 193 -22.58 -7.20 -8.66
CA VAL A 193 -22.51 -7.64 -7.26
C VAL A 193 -23.05 -6.58 -6.31
N ALA A 194 -22.68 -5.30 -6.47
CA ALA A 194 -23.17 -4.20 -5.65
C ALA A 194 -24.70 -4.05 -5.76
N THR A 195 -25.23 -4.08 -6.99
CA THR A 195 -26.68 -3.97 -7.23
C THR A 195 -27.44 -5.15 -6.62
N TYR A 196 -26.92 -6.36 -6.75
CA TYR A 196 -27.52 -7.56 -6.13
C TYR A 196 -27.67 -7.39 -4.62
N TYR A 197 -26.61 -7.03 -3.90
CA TYR A 197 -26.67 -6.87 -2.45
C TYR A 197 -27.48 -5.63 -2.02
N ALA A 198 -27.51 -4.58 -2.82
CA ALA A 198 -28.37 -3.43 -2.54
C ALA A 198 -29.87 -3.75 -2.64
N ALA A 199 -30.25 -4.71 -3.48
CA ALA A 199 -31.64 -5.14 -3.66
C ALA A 199 -32.12 -6.15 -2.61
N GLN A 200 -31.24 -6.69 -1.75
CA GLN A 200 -31.59 -7.64 -0.68
C GLN A 200 -32.12 -6.96 0.60
N ARG A 201 -32.40 -5.67 0.57
CA ARG A 201 -32.92 -4.88 1.70
C ARG A 201 -34.39 -5.07 1.93
#